data_f3de4b61bc101e53a8acf10864f0731e
#
_entry.id   f3de4b61bc101e53a8acf10864f0731e
#
_cell.length_a   1.000
_cell.length_b   1.000
_cell.length_c   1.000
_cell.angle_alpha   90.00
_cell.angle_beta   90.00
_cell.angle_gamma   90.00
#
_symmetry.space_group_name_H-M   'P 1'
#
loop_
_entity.id
_entity.type
_entity.pdbx_description
1 polymer ?
#
loop_
_entity_poly.entity_id
_entity_poly.type
_entity_poly.pdbx_seq_one_letter_code
_entity_poly.pdbx_strand_id
1 'polypeptide(L)'
;MADMMQFDLVSPERMLASAEVRAVDLPASEGDMTAMPDHAPMVVTLRPGILRAEGDKGTLEYVVTGGFVEINAGAVSVLAETAYERGSVSRAEIEALKKAAEEKAAKVEASDKDVVEKLVADFVHLLDAMD
;
A
#
# COMPACT_ATOMS: atom_id res chain seq x y z
N MET A 1 -17.07 -19.84 -12.40
CA MET A 1 -15.74 -19.30 -12.20
C MET A 1 -15.85 -17.83 -11.79
N ALA A 2 -15.22 -17.45 -10.70
CA ALA A 2 -15.29 -16.05 -10.25
C ALA A 2 -14.35 -15.19 -11.06
N ASP A 3 -14.90 -14.22 -11.78
CA ASP A 3 -14.08 -13.23 -12.50
C ASP A 3 -13.75 -12.03 -11.63
N MET A 4 -14.34 -11.95 -10.46
CA MET A 4 -14.22 -10.84 -9.52
C MET A 4 -13.93 -11.35 -8.12
N MET A 5 -13.34 -10.50 -7.32
CA MET A 5 -13.09 -10.76 -5.90
C MET A 5 -13.44 -9.53 -5.09
N GLN A 6 -13.70 -9.72 -3.80
CA GLN A 6 -13.99 -8.62 -2.90
C GLN A 6 -12.69 -7.91 -2.53
N PHE A 7 -12.67 -6.58 -2.68
CA PHE A 7 -11.57 -5.74 -2.26
C PHE A 7 -12.05 -4.85 -1.12
N ASP A 8 -11.34 -4.88 0.02
CA ASP A 8 -11.60 -4.00 1.15
C ASP A 8 -10.30 -3.31 1.52
N LEU A 9 -10.37 -2.00 1.71
CA LEU A 9 -9.24 -1.20 2.19
C LEU A 9 -9.66 -0.52 3.49
N VAL A 10 -8.95 -0.84 4.56
CA VAL A 10 -9.27 -0.38 5.90
C VAL A 10 -8.04 0.29 6.51
N SER A 11 -8.23 1.41 7.18
CA SER A 11 -7.23 2.01 8.06
C SER A 11 -7.69 1.80 9.51
N PRO A 12 -6.83 2.07 10.52
CA PRO A 12 -7.26 1.92 11.92
C PRO A 12 -8.51 2.71 12.29
N GLU A 13 -8.79 3.79 11.57
CA GLU A 13 -9.89 4.68 11.88
C GLU A 13 -11.20 4.35 11.15
N ARG A 14 -11.12 3.77 9.95
CA ARG A 14 -12.32 3.54 9.15
C ARG A 14 -12.06 2.64 7.94
N MET A 15 -13.15 2.17 7.34
CA MET A 15 -13.10 1.53 6.04
C MET A 15 -13.06 2.62 4.97
N LEU A 16 -12.09 2.54 4.06
CA LEU A 16 -11.87 3.54 3.02
C LEU A 16 -12.46 3.13 1.67
N ALA A 17 -12.47 1.85 1.37
CA ALA A 17 -13.02 1.33 0.13
C ALA A 17 -13.51 -0.10 0.29
N SER A 18 -14.56 -0.43 -0.45
CA SER A 18 -15.07 -1.79 -0.52
C SER A 18 -15.72 -1.94 -1.91
N ALA A 19 -15.23 -2.88 -2.71
CA ALA A 19 -15.71 -3.03 -4.08
C ALA A 19 -15.39 -4.41 -4.62
N GLU A 20 -16.09 -4.81 -5.68
CA GLU A 20 -15.72 -6.00 -6.44
C GLU A 20 -14.72 -5.59 -7.52
N VAL A 21 -13.60 -6.30 -7.58
CA VAL A 21 -12.51 -5.98 -8.49
C VAL A 21 -11.99 -7.24 -9.15
N ARG A 22 -11.28 -7.07 -10.27
CA ARG A 22 -10.66 -8.18 -10.97
C ARG A 22 -9.17 -8.27 -10.77
N ALA A 23 -8.55 -7.21 -10.27
CA ALA A 23 -7.11 -7.19 -9.99
C ALA A 23 -6.79 -6.10 -8.99
N VAL A 24 -5.81 -6.35 -8.13
CA VAL A 24 -5.27 -5.36 -7.20
C VAL A 24 -3.75 -5.36 -7.34
N ASP A 25 -3.19 -4.23 -7.74
CA ASP A 25 -1.74 -4.04 -7.76
C ASP A 25 -1.30 -3.54 -6.40
N LEU A 26 -0.36 -4.23 -5.80
CA LEU A 26 0.08 -4.00 -4.43
C LEU A 26 1.55 -3.64 -4.37
N PRO A 27 1.92 -2.57 -3.62
CA PRO A 27 3.32 -2.25 -3.35
C PRO A 27 3.82 -3.13 -2.19
N ALA A 28 4.12 -4.39 -2.48
CA ALA A 28 4.62 -5.32 -1.47
C ALA A 28 6.06 -4.99 -1.08
N SER A 29 6.45 -5.33 0.15
CA SER A 29 7.78 -5.02 0.66
C SER A 29 8.91 -5.66 -0.14
N GLU A 30 8.64 -6.78 -0.79
CA GLU A 30 9.63 -7.50 -1.61
C GLU A 30 9.52 -7.22 -3.10
N GLY A 31 8.62 -6.33 -3.50
CA GLY A 31 8.41 -5.95 -4.90
C GLY A 31 6.93 -5.84 -5.20
N ASP A 32 6.61 -5.19 -6.29
CA ASP A 32 5.21 -5.03 -6.70
C ASP A 32 4.62 -6.39 -7.07
N MET A 33 3.36 -6.59 -6.72
CA MET A 33 2.64 -7.80 -7.09
C MET A 33 1.20 -7.46 -7.46
N THR A 34 0.56 -8.37 -8.19
CA THR A 34 -0.84 -8.24 -8.57
C THR A 34 -1.61 -9.44 -8.03
N ALA A 35 -2.66 -9.18 -7.26
CA ALA A 35 -3.58 -10.21 -6.80
C ALA A 35 -4.78 -10.28 -7.74
N MET A 36 -5.17 -11.48 -8.11
CA MET A 36 -6.30 -11.75 -9.01
C MET A 36 -7.21 -12.80 -8.38
N PRO A 37 -8.47 -12.97 -8.86
CA PRO A 37 -9.36 -14.00 -8.34
C PRO A 37 -8.71 -15.39 -8.39
N ASP A 38 -9.05 -16.21 -7.43
CA ASP A 38 -8.53 -17.58 -7.27
C ASP A 38 -7.05 -17.64 -6.88
N HIS A 39 -6.49 -16.53 -6.39
CA HIS A 39 -5.12 -16.50 -5.88
C HIS A 39 -4.99 -17.38 -4.64
N ALA A 40 -3.85 -18.05 -4.51
CA ALA A 40 -3.56 -18.84 -3.31
C ALA A 40 -3.50 -17.95 -2.07
N PRO A 41 -3.95 -18.44 -0.91
CA PRO A 41 -3.90 -17.66 0.33
C PRO A 41 -2.49 -17.23 0.68
N MET A 42 -2.33 -15.95 1.02
CA MET A 42 -1.06 -15.44 1.52
C MET A 42 -1.26 -14.11 2.27
N VAL A 43 -0.28 -13.76 3.07
CA VAL A 43 -0.22 -12.46 3.75
C VAL A 43 1.00 -11.73 3.23
N VAL A 44 0.81 -10.47 2.89
CA VAL A 44 1.85 -9.63 2.28
C VAL A 44 2.03 -8.38 3.13
N THR A 45 3.26 -7.96 3.35
CA THR A 45 3.57 -6.69 3.99
C THR A 45 3.71 -5.62 2.91
N LEU A 46 3.11 -4.45 3.17
CA LEU A 46 3.18 -3.31 2.25
C LEU A 46 4.34 -2.38 2.59
N ARG A 47 4.93 -1.80 1.55
CA ARG A 47 5.82 -0.65 1.67
C ARG A 47 5.05 0.60 1.25
N PRO A 48 5.54 1.82 1.54
CA PRO A 48 4.92 3.02 0.98
C PRO A 48 4.89 2.96 -0.54
N GLY A 49 3.72 3.17 -1.10
CA GLY A 49 3.54 3.06 -2.54
C GLY A 49 2.11 3.35 -2.97
N ILE A 50 1.82 3.09 -4.24
CA ILE A 50 0.49 3.27 -4.81
C ILE A 50 -0.17 1.90 -4.99
N LEU A 51 -1.34 1.75 -4.40
CA LEU A 51 -2.18 0.58 -4.54
C LEU A 51 -3.25 0.90 -5.58
N ARG A 52 -3.49 -0.04 -6.50
CA ARG A 52 -4.47 0.14 -7.56
C ARG A 52 -5.40 -1.06 -7.63
N ALA A 53 -6.70 -0.81 -7.52
CA ALA A 53 -7.73 -1.84 -7.61
C ALA A 53 -8.57 -1.60 -8.85
N GLU A 54 -8.62 -2.57 -9.75
CA GLU A 54 -9.29 -2.46 -11.03
C GLU A 54 -10.55 -3.33 -11.07
N GLY A 55 -11.69 -2.71 -11.36
CA GLY A 55 -12.97 -3.39 -11.47
C GLY A 55 -13.83 -2.86 -12.62
N ASP A 56 -15.02 -3.43 -12.79
CA ASP A 56 -15.93 -3.04 -13.88
C ASP A 56 -16.42 -1.59 -13.78
N LYS A 57 -16.46 -1.06 -12.57
CA LYS A 57 -16.92 0.32 -12.31
C LYS A 57 -15.79 1.35 -12.39
N GLY A 58 -14.59 0.91 -12.71
CA GLY A 58 -13.43 1.78 -12.85
C GLY A 58 -12.27 1.31 -11.99
N THR A 59 -11.29 2.19 -11.86
CA THR A 59 -10.07 1.92 -11.12
C THR A 59 -9.99 2.80 -9.90
N LEU A 60 -9.69 2.21 -8.75
CA LEU A 60 -9.45 2.93 -7.51
C LEU A 60 -7.94 2.98 -7.28
N GLU A 61 -7.41 4.15 -6.98
CA GLU A 61 -5.99 4.32 -6.68
C GLU A 61 -5.82 5.01 -5.34
N TYR A 62 -4.97 4.41 -4.49
CA TYR A 62 -4.68 4.91 -3.16
C TYR A 62 -3.18 4.98 -2.93
N VAL A 63 -2.75 6.02 -2.23
CA VAL A 63 -1.38 6.13 -1.71
C VAL A 63 -1.41 5.51 -0.31
N VAL A 64 -0.63 4.47 -0.10
CA VAL A 64 -0.54 3.78 1.19
C VAL A 64 0.87 3.93 1.75
N THR A 65 1.00 3.98 3.07
CA THR A 65 2.30 4.20 3.72
C THR A 65 2.84 2.96 4.42
N GLY A 66 2.11 1.86 4.37
CA GLY A 66 2.50 0.60 4.97
C GLY A 66 1.28 -0.18 5.42
N GLY A 67 1.50 -1.35 5.96
CA GLY A 67 0.43 -2.23 6.43
C GLY A 67 0.59 -3.65 5.93
N PHE A 68 -0.52 -4.39 5.95
CA PHE A 68 -0.54 -5.75 5.41
C PHE A 68 -1.73 -6.00 4.52
N VAL A 69 -1.61 -7.06 3.72
CA VAL A 69 -2.69 -7.52 2.86
C VAL A 69 -2.89 -9.00 3.12
N GLU A 70 -4.12 -9.39 3.32
CA GLU A 70 -4.52 -10.79 3.38
C GLU A 70 -5.20 -11.14 2.06
N ILE A 71 -4.66 -12.10 1.35
CA ILE A 71 -5.15 -12.52 0.03
C ILE A 71 -5.68 -13.94 0.12
N ASN A 72 -6.84 -14.18 -0.48
CA ASN A 72 -7.36 -15.52 -0.69
C ASN A 72 -8.08 -15.59 -2.04
N ALA A 73 -8.70 -16.73 -2.36
CA ALA A 73 -9.31 -16.93 -3.66
C ALA A 73 -10.45 -15.93 -3.98
N GLY A 74 -11.16 -15.48 -2.96
CA GLY A 74 -12.35 -14.63 -3.14
C GLY A 74 -12.22 -13.21 -2.66
N ALA A 75 -11.10 -12.85 -2.01
CA ALA A 75 -11.00 -11.54 -1.39
C ALA A 75 -9.55 -11.07 -1.22
N VAL A 76 -9.40 -9.75 -1.24
CA VAL A 76 -8.16 -9.05 -0.88
C VAL A 76 -8.53 -8.04 0.19
N SER A 77 -8.01 -8.23 1.39
CA SER A 77 -8.27 -7.33 2.52
C SER A 77 -6.99 -6.58 2.86
N VAL A 78 -7.01 -5.27 2.69
CA VAL A 78 -5.87 -4.41 2.94
C VAL A 78 -6.06 -3.67 4.25
N LEU A 79 -5.10 -3.82 5.16
CA LEU A 79 -5.04 -3.09 6.43
C LEU A 79 -3.88 -2.11 6.33
N ALA A 80 -4.17 -0.89 5.92
CA ALA A 80 -3.15 0.14 5.72
C ALA A 80 -2.93 0.94 7.00
N GLU A 81 -1.69 1.33 7.27
CA GLU A 81 -1.38 2.24 8.40
C GLU A 81 -2.03 3.59 8.15
N THR A 82 -1.78 4.16 6.97
CA THR A 82 -2.48 5.31 6.45
C THR A 82 -2.71 5.11 4.97
N ALA A 83 -3.82 5.62 4.46
CA ALA A 83 -4.14 5.55 3.04
C ALA A 83 -4.90 6.79 2.62
N TYR A 84 -4.60 7.27 1.43
CA TYR A 84 -5.22 8.46 0.85
C TYR A 84 -5.63 8.17 -0.58
N GLU A 85 -6.77 8.67 -1.01
CA GLU A 85 -7.09 8.62 -2.44
C GLU A 85 -6.02 9.36 -3.22
N ARG A 86 -5.57 8.77 -4.33
CA ARG A 86 -4.60 9.44 -5.19
C ARG A 86 -5.20 10.73 -5.70
N GLY A 87 -4.47 11.84 -5.56
CA GLY A 87 -4.96 13.16 -5.90
C GLY A 87 -5.50 13.96 -4.72
N SER A 88 -5.84 13.29 -3.60
CA SER A 88 -6.28 13.97 -2.38
C SER A 88 -5.13 14.23 -1.42
N VAL A 89 -4.01 13.49 -1.55
CA VAL A 89 -2.82 13.67 -0.73
C VAL A 89 -1.81 14.52 -1.50
N SER A 90 -1.25 15.51 -0.83
CA SER A 90 -0.25 16.38 -1.46
C SER A 90 1.14 15.75 -1.38
N ARG A 91 1.99 16.13 -2.33
CA ARG A 91 3.40 15.75 -2.31
C ARG A 91 4.07 16.20 -1.00
N ALA A 92 3.69 17.39 -0.50
CA ALA A 92 4.23 17.94 0.75
C ALA A 92 3.91 17.05 1.95
N GLU A 93 2.72 16.45 2.00
CA GLU A 93 2.35 15.52 3.08
C GLU A 93 3.24 14.29 3.08
N ILE A 94 3.52 13.73 1.91
CA ILE A 94 4.39 12.55 1.78
C ILE A 94 5.85 12.93 2.08
N GLU A 95 6.30 14.10 1.66
CA GLU A 95 7.64 14.59 2.00
C GLU A 95 7.82 14.77 3.50
N ALA A 96 6.78 15.21 4.21
CA ALA A 96 6.81 15.31 5.67
C ALA A 96 6.98 13.94 6.33
N LEU A 97 6.32 12.91 5.82
CA LEU A 97 6.48 11.54 6.31
C LEU A 97 7.89 11.01 6.03
N LYS A 98 8.42 11.30 4.85
CA LYS A 98 9.80 10.95 4.49
C LYS A 98 10.79 11.60 5.45
N LYS A 99 10.61 12.89 5.73
CA LYS A 99 11.47 13.64 6.64
C LYS A 99 11.42 13.04 8.05
N ALA A 100 10.24 12.68 8.52
CA ALA A 100 10.10 12.04 9.83
C ALA A 100 10.87 10.72 9.88
N ALA A 101 10.83 9.94 8.79
CA ALA A 101 11.59 8.69 8.69
C ALA A 101 13.09 8.93 8.67
N GLU A 102 13.55 9.98 8.00
CA GLU A 102 14.97 10.36 7.97
C GLU A 102 15.46 10.78 9.36
N GLU A 103 14.67 11.56 10.08
CA GLU A 103 14.99 11.97 11.46
C GLU A 103 15.07 10.76 12.38
N LYS A 104 14.18 9.80 12.21
CA LYS A 104 14.21 8.56 12.95
C LYS A 104 15.47 7.76 12.64
N ALA A 105 15.88 7.71 11.38
CA ALA A 105 17.09 7.01 10.94
C ALA A 105 18.34 7.57 11.62
N ALA A 106 18.38 8.88 11.84
CA ALA A 106 19.52 9.55 12.49
C ALA A 106 19.63 9.24 13.99
N LYS A 107 18.54 8.71 14.59
CA LYS A 107 18.46 8.48 16.04
C LYS A 107 18.50 7.01 16.43
N VAL A 108 18.36 6.08 15.48
CA VAL A 108 18.34 4.64 15.79
C VAL A 108 19.73 4.06 15.86
N GLU A 109 19.85 2.93 16.58
CA GLU A 109 21.09 2.18 16.67
C GLU A 109 21.38 1.50 15.33
N ALA A 110 22.66 1.14 15.11
CA ALA A 110 23.11 0.55 13.86
C ALA A 110 22.32 -0.69 13.44
N SER A 111 21.86 -1.49 14.41
CA SER A 111 21.07 -2.70 14.11
C SER A 111 19.71 -2.43 13.48
N ASP A 112 19.14 -1.24 13.75
CA ASP A 112 17.83 -0.87 13.24
C ASP A 112 17.90 0.11 12.07
N LYS A 113 19.09 0.63 11.81
CA LYS A 113 19.30 1.68 10.81
C LYS A 113 18.93 1.23 9.41
N ASP A 114 19.26 -0.01 9.05
CA ASP A 114 18.96 -0.56 7.73
C ASP A 114 17.46 -0.59 7.43
N VAL A 115 16.64 -0.92 8.43
CA VAL A 115 15.19 -0.98 8.28
C VAL A 115 14.63 0.43 8.01
N VAL A 116 15.11 1.42 8.76
CA VAL A 116 14.64 2.80 8.60
C VAL A 116 15.15 3.41 7.30
N GLU A 117 16.37 3.12 6.90
CA GLU A 117 16.92 3.58 5.62
C GLU A 117 16.14 3.01 4.44
N LYS A 118 15.71 1.74 4.53
CA LYS A 118 14.84 1.15 3.51
C LYS A 118 13.51 1.90 3.42
N LEU A 119 12.93 2.26 4.56
CA LEU A 119 11.68 3.02 4.59
C LEU A 119 11.85 4.39 3.91
N VAL A 120 12.97 5.08 4.18
CA VAL A 120 13.27 6.36 3.52
C VAL A 120 13.36 6.16 2.00
N ALA A 121 14.06 5.12 1.55
CA ALA A 121 14.19 4.82 0.12
C ALA A 121 12.82 4.52 -0.51
N ASP A 122 11.94 3.82 0.21
CA ASP A 122 10.58 3.53 -0.26
C ASP A 122 9.77 4.82 -0.43
N PHE A 123 9.92 5.80 0.49
CA PHE A 123 9.25 7.10 0.35
C PHE A 123 9.79 7.89 -0.86
N VAL A 124 11.09 7.83 -1.13
CA VAL A 124 11.66 8.47 -2.32
C VAL A 124 11.04 7.88 -3.58
N HIS A 125 10.94 6.55 -3.64
CA HIS A 125 10.34 5.86 -4.78
C HIS A 125 8.86 6.26 -4.95
N LEU A 126 8.13 6.37 -3.84
CA LEU A 126 6.73 6.80 -3.86
C LEU A 126 6.59 8.22 -4.42
N LEU A 127 7.44 9.14 -3.96
CA LEU A 127 7.40 10.53 -4.45
C LEU A 127 7.62 10.60 -5.96
N ASP A 128 8.55 9.79 -6.48
CA ASP A 128 8.80 9.72 -7.92
C ASP A 128 7.57 9.19 -8.67
N ALA A 129 6.88 8.21 -8.12
CA ALA A 129 5.69 7.63 -8.74
C ALA A 129 4.47 8.56 -8.71
N MET A 130 4.45 9.55 -7.82
CA MET A 130 3.35 10.52 -7.71
C MET A 130 3.40 11.62 -8.78
N ASP A 131 4.55 11.82 -9.40
CA ASP A 131 4.77 12.88 -10.40
C ASP A 131 4.21 12.53 -11.79
#